data_750b34d452811aba2728f8ff241a245f
#
_entry.id   750b34d452811aba2728f8ff241a245f
#
_cell.length_a   1.000
_cell.length_b   1.000
_cell.length_c   1.000
_cell.angle_alpha   90.00
_cell.angle_beta   90.00
_cell.angle_gamma   90.00
#
_symmetry.space_group_name_H-M   'P 1'
#
loop_
_entity.id
_entity.type
_entity.pdbx_description
1 polymer ?
#
loop_
_entity_poly.entity_id
_entity_poly.type
_entity_poly.pdbx_seq_one_letter_code
_entity_poly.pdbx_strand_id
1 'polypeptide(L)'
;MYKKIKRGLDIIFSLVLLIIGGIFLLIVGLIIKIDSPGPAIFKQERLGLNGKVFNIYKFRSMCQGAEKKGTGVYSLKGDPRVTKVGRFIRATSIDELPQLINILKGEMSFIGPRPTLTYHPLKLEEYTDEQMKRFKVRPGVTGLAQINGRKDISWDKRIIYDVNYVENLSFMLDLKILLKTIVKVFKMSDNVNTYETATKTNK
;
A
#
# COMPACT_ATOMS: atom_id res chain seq x y z
N MET A 1 -15.86 -3.76 -19.88
CA MET A 1 -14.71 -3.93 -20.80
C MET A 1 -13.39 -3.51 -20.15
N TYR A 2 -13.26 -2.28 -19.62
CA TYR A 2 -11.99 -1.76 -19.09
C TYR A 2 -11.37 -2.63 -17.96
N LYS A 3 -12.15 -3.15 -17.00
CA LYS A 3 -11.62 -4.03 -15.91
C LYS A 3 -10.83 -5.24 -16.43
N LYS A 4 -11.19 -5.81 -17.59
CA LYS A 4 -10.46 -6.94 -18.20
C LYS A 4 -9.14 -6.47 -18.83
N ILE A 5 -9.17 -5.35 -19.57
CA ILE A 5 -7.97 -4.74 -20.16
C ILE A 5 -6.99 -4.35 -19.07
N LYS A 6 -7.47 -3.65 -18.03
CA LYS A 6 -6.67 -3.29 -16.84
C LYS A 6 -5.98 -4.52 -16.23
N ARG A 7 -6.71 -5.63 -16.08
CA ARG A 7 -6.13 -6.87 -15.55
C ARG A 7 -5.01 -7.43 -16.45
N GLY A 8 -5.19 -7.39 -17.77
CA GLY A 8 -4.12 -7.77 -18.71
C GLY A 8 -2.88 -6.90 -18.55
N LEU A 9 -3.05 -5.58 -18.48
CA LEU A 9 -1.95 -4.63 -18.24
C LEU A 9 -1.27 -4.87 -16.88
N ASP A 10 -2.03 -5.10 -15.81
CA ASP A 10 -1.50 -5.43 -14.49
C ASP A 10 -0.57 -6.66 -14.56
N ILE A 11 -0.97 -7.72 -15.25
CA ILE A 11 -0.15 -8.94 -15.40
C ILE A 11 1.12 -8.65 -16.19
N ILE A 12 0.98 -8.04 -17.38
CA ILE A 12 2.11 -7.79 -18.29
C ILE A 12 3.15 -6.91 -17.58
N PHE A 13 2.74 -5.76 -17.02
CA PHE A 13 3.68 -4.86 -16.36
C PHE A 13 4.31 -5.47 -15.11
N SER A 14 3.55 -6.23 -14.31
CA SER A 14 4.11 -6.91 -13.13
C SER A 14 5.16 -7.95 -13.53
N LEU A 15 4.90 -8.72 -14.58
CA LEU A 15 5.84 -9.73 -15.07
C LEU A 15 7.13 -9.07 -15.59
N VAL A 16 6.99 -8.04 -16.42
CA VAL A 16 8.14 -7.28 -16.96
C VAL A 16 8.98 -6.69 -15.83
N LEU A 17 8.33 -6.03 -14.85
CA LEU A 17 9.04 -5.43 -13.72
C LEU A 17 9.72 -6.47 -12.83
N LEU A 18 9.15 -7.67 -12.65
CA LEU A 18 9.78 -8.75 -11.90
C LEU A 18 10.97 -9.37 -12.66
N ILE A 19 10.87 -9.52 -13.98
CA ILE A 19 11.98 -10.04 -14.80
C ILE A 19 13.15 -9.04 -14.78
N ILE A 20 12.90 -7.77 -15.05
CA ILE A 20 13.94 -6.73 -15.10
C ILE A 20 14.49 -6.43 -13.71
N GLY A 21 13.61 -6.32 -12.70
CA GLY A 21 13.96 -5.93 -11.34
C GLY A 21 14.33 -7.10 -10.41
N GLY A 22 14.21 -8.36 -10.84
CA GLY A 22 14.33 -9.52 -9.95
C GLY A 22 15.68 -9.59 -9.23
N ILE A 23 16.78 -9.36 -9.93
CA ILE A 23 18.14 -9.31 -9.32
C ILE A 23 18.23 -8.19 -8.29
N PHE A 24 17.71 -7.00 -8.61
CA PHE A 24 17.67 -5.87 -7.68
C PHE A 24 16.86 -6.21 -6.42
N LEU A 25 15.70 -6.86 -6.57
CA LEU A 25 14.87 -7.28 -5.43
C LEU A 25 15.59 -8.30 -4.54
N LEU A 26 16.35 -9.22 -5.13
CA LEU A 26 17.19 -10.18 -4.38
C LEU A 26 18.28 -9.46 -3.58
N ILE A 27 18.99 -8.51 -4.20
CA ILE A 27 20.02 -7.70 -3.53
C ILE A 27 19.41 -6.93 -2.36
N VAL A 28 18.28 -6.25 -2.55
CA VAL A 28 17.56 -5.54 -1.47
C VAL A 28 17.19 -6.50 -0.34
N GLY A 29 16.69 -7.70 -0.68
CA GLY A 29 16.36 -8.72 0.31
C GLY A 29 17.58 -9.17 1.15
N LEU A 30 18.75 -9.32 0.53
CA LEU A 30 20.00 -9.64 1.22
C LEU A 30 20.44 -8.50 2.15
N ILE A 31 20.41 -7.26 1.68
CA ILE A 31 20.76 -6.08 2.48
C ILE A 31 19.86 -5.98 3.72
N ILE A 32 18.55 -6.22 3.58
CA ILE A 32 17.60 -6.23 4.70
C ILE A 32 17.95 -7.33 5.74
N LYS A 33 18.39 -8.49 5.28
CA LYS A 33 18.79 -9.59 6.18
C LYS A 33 20.06 -9.26 6.97
N ILE A 34 20.98 -8.51 6.37
CA ILE A 34 22.22 -8.04 7.01
C ILE A 34 21.91 -6.91 8.02
N ASP A 35 21.00 -5.99 7.67
CA ASP A 35 20.66 -4.82 8.50
C ASP A 35 19.95 -5.21 9.81
N SER A 36 19.15 -6.28 9.81
CA SER A 36 18.41 -6.71 11.00
C SER A 36 18.02 -8.19 10.96
N PRO A 37 17.90 -8.89 12.10
CA PRO A 37 17.51 -10.30 12.15
C PRO A 37 16.06 -10.52 11.71
N GLY A 38 15.80 -11.66 11.02
CA GLY A 38 14.47 -12.10 10.59
C GLY A 38 14.27 -12.16 9.06
N PRO A 39 13.05 -12.49 8.58
CA PRO A 39 12.76 -12.64 7.15
C PRO A 39 12.84 -11.30 6.42
N ALA A 40 13.33 -11.30 5.16
CA ALA A 40 13.38 -10.08 4.34
C ALA A 40 11.98 -9.62 3.90
N ILE A 41 11.04 -10.55 3.71
CA ILE A 41 9.65 -10.27 3.33
C ILE A 41 8.77 -10.26 4.57
N PHE A 42 8.07 -9.16 4.74
CA PHE A 42 6.99 -8.98 5.70
C PHE A 42 5.66 -9.33 5.03
N LYS A 43 4.80 -10.04 5.77
CA LYS A 43 3.46 -10.44 5.34
C LYS A 43 2.44 -9.92 6.35
N GLN A 44 1.31 -9.41 5.84
CA GLN A 44 0.23 -8.90 6.69
C GLN A 44 -1.12 -9.10 6.01
N GLU A 45 -2.10 -9.56 6.78
CA GLU A 45 -3.46 -9.74 6.26
C GLU A 45 -4.12 -8.40 5.94
N ARG A 46 -4.79 -8.37 4.79
CA ARG A 46 -5.49 -7.21 4.26
C ARG A 46 -6.82 -7.61 3.63
N LEU A 47 -7.76 -6.67 3.61
CA LEU A 47 -9.01 -6.80 2.87
C LEU A 47 -8.78 -6.46 1.40
N GLY A 48 -9.20 -7.37 0.53
CA GLY A 48 -9.07 -7.28 -0.92
C GLY A 48 -10.42 -7.20 -1.65
N LEU A 49 -10.44 -7.69 -2.89
CA LEU A 49 -11.64 -7.74 -3.73
C LEU A 49 -12.77 -8.49 -3.03
N ASN A 50 -13.97 -7.89 -2.99
CA ASN A 50 -15.16 -8.41 -2.33
C ASN A 50 -14.96 -8.75 -0.83
N GLY A 51 -14.06 -8.02 -0.15
CA GLY A 51 -13.75 -8.24 1.26
C GLY A 51 -12.91 -9.48 1.55
N LYS A 52 -12.43 -10.21 0.54
CA LYS A 52 -11.60 -11.40 0.74
C LYS A 52 -10.27 -11.03 1.37
N VAL A 53 -9.87 -11.77 2.41
CA VAL A 53 -8.58 -11.59 3.06
C VAL A 53 -7.46 -12.15 2.19
N PHE A 54 -6.35 -11.40 2.08
CA PHE A 54 -5.13 -11.85 1.42
C PHE A 54 -3.90 -11.34 2.18
N ASN A 55 -2.75 -11.96 1.97
CA ASN A 55 -1.48 -11.52 2.54
C ASN A 55 -0.78 -10.55 1.59
N ILE A 56 -0.65 -9.27 1.99
CA ILE A 56 0.20 -8.31 1.28
C ILE A 56 1.68 -8.62 1.53
N TYR A 57 2.49 -8.55 0.48
CA TYR A 57 3.94 -8.73 0.57
C TYR A 57 4.65 -7.38 0.54
N LYS A 58 5.57 -7.19 1.47
CA LYS A 58 6.45 -6.00 1.52
C LYS A 58 7.86 -6.41 1.92
N PHE A 59 8.84 -5.61 1.57
CA PHE A 59 10.13 -5.73 2.26
C PHE A 59 9.99 -5.28 3.70
N ARG A 60 10.66 -6.00 4.61
CA ARG A 60 10.73 -5.62 6.02
C ARG A 60 11.50 -4.32 6.17
N SER A 61 10.86 -3.29 6.68
CA SER A 61 11.43 -1.96 6.93
C SER A 61 11.46 -1.60 8.41
N MET A 62 10.97 -2.49 9.27
CA MET A 62 10.93 -2.33 10.73
C MET A 62 11.50 -3.56 11.42
N CYS A 63 11.91 -3.41 12.69
CA CYS A 63 12.35 -4.53 13.51
C CYS A 63 11.25 -5.60 13.65
N GLN A 64 11.64 -6.83 13.91
CA GLN A 64 10.70 -7.94 14.07
C GLN A 64 9.73 -7.68 15.24
N GLY A 65 8.44 -7.94 15.03
CA GLY A 65 7.39 -7.71 16.02
C GLY A 65 7.04 -6.24 16.25
N ALA A 66 7.43 -5.33 15.35
CA ALA A 66 7.16 -3.89 15.45
C ALA A 66 5.66 -3.56 15.60
N GLU A 67 4.76 -4.37 15.05
CA GLU A 67 3.31 -4.18 15.15
C GLU A 67 2.78 -4.28 16.58
N LYS A 68 3.48 -5.05 17.44
CA LYS A 68 3.12 -5.26 18.85
C LYS A 68 3.83 -4.28 19.80
N LYS A 69 4.65 -3.36 19.25
CA LYS A 69 5.46 -2.43 20.02
C LYS A 69 5.08 -0.97 19.72
N GLY A 70 5.25 -0.11 20.71
CA GLY A 70 5.10 1.34 20.57
C GLY A 70 3.71 1.75 20.05
N THR A 71 3.67 2.45 18.91
CA THR A 71 2.43 2.97 18.31
C THR A 71 1.64 1.93 17.50
N GLY A 72 1.98 0.64 17.60
CA GLY A 72 1.29 -0.44 16.88
C GLY A 72 1.34 -0.25 15.36
N VAL A 73 0.17 -0.17 14.72
CA VAL A 73 0.05 -0.05 13.25
C VAL A 73 0.42 1.32 12.69
N TYR A 74 0.55 2.32 13.55
CA TYR A 74 0.92 3.68 13.13
C TYR A 74 2.44 3.84 13.12
N SER A 75 2.96 4.54 12.11
CA SER A 75 4.37 4.89 12.02
C SER A 75 4.51 6.41 12.09
N LEU A 76 5.21 6.89 13.10
CA LEU A 76 5.47 8.31 13.36
C LEU A 76 6.78 8.75 12.70
N LYS A 77 7.00 10.06 12.64
CA LYS A 77 8.28 10.63 12.22
C LYS A 77 9.37 10.22 13.23
N GLY A 78 10.49 9.69 12.75
CA GLY A 78 11.56 9.22 13.61
C GLY A 78 11.27 7.93 14.39
N ASP A 79 10.27 7.13 13.95
CA ASP A 79 9.87 5.88 14.60
C ASP A 79 11.09 4.96 14.86
N PRO A 80 11.46 4.65 16.12
CA PRO A 80 12.65 3.88 16.46
C PRO A 80 12.58 2.42 15.99
N ARG A 81 11.38 1.94 15.62
CA ARG A 81 11.20 0.58 15.08
C ARG A 81 11.69 0.44 13.65
N VAL A 82 11.86 1.57 12.93
CA VAL A 82 12.32 1.57 11.54
C VAL A 82 13.82 1.34 11.47
N THR A 83 14.26 0.32 10.74
CA THR A 83 15.68 -0.01 10.58
C THR A 83 16.40 1.02 9.72
N LYS A 84 17.76 0.98 9.69
CA LYS A 84 18.55 1.93 8.87
C LYS A 84 18.20 1.79 7.38
N VAL A 85 18.25 0.57 6.86
CA VAL A 85 17.85 0.24 5.48
C VAL A 85 16.35 0.50 5.28
N GLY A 86 15.53 0.16 6.30
CA GLY A 86 14.08 0.39 6.30
C GLY A 86 13.71 1.85 6.04
N ARG A 87 14.45 2.79 6.58
CA ARG A 87 14.23 4.23 6.35
C ARG A 87 14.38 4.59 4.87
N PHE A 88 15.43 4.10 4.24
CA PHE A 88 15.68 4.35 2.81
C PHE A 88 14.62 3.70 1.92
N ILE A 89 14.31 2.41 2.11
CA ILE A 89 13.35 1.70 1.25
C ILE A 89 11.92 2.21 1.42
N ARG A 90 11.57 2.79 2.58
CA ARG A 90 10.27 3.46 2.81
C ARG A 90 10.20 4.83 2.13
N ALA A 91 11.27 5.61 2.19
CA ALA A 91 11.33 6.92 1.53
C ALA A 91 11.22 6.80 -0.01
N THR A 92 11.82 5.75 -0.57
CA THR A 92 11.80 5.44 -2.00
C THR A 92 10.62 4.56 -2.44
N SER A 93 9.79 4.07 -1.50
CA SER A 93 8.70 3.09 -1.74
C SER A 93 9.19 1.74 -2.30
N ILE A 94 10.48 1.43 -2.24
CA ILE A 94 11.06 0.13 -2.62
C ILE A 94 10.47 -1.00 -1.76
N ASP A 95 10.09 -0.70 -0.51
CA ASP A 95 9.45 -1.66 0.38
C ASP A 95 8.14 -2.23 -0.18
N GLU A 96 7.49 -1.55 -1.11
CA GLU A 96 6.23 -1.99 -1.71
C GLU A 96 6.41 -2.84 -2.98
N LEU A 97 7.63 -2.95 -3.55
CA LEU A 97 7.86 -3.72 -4.79
C LEU A 97 7.48 -5.21 -4.72
N PRO A 98 7.61 -5.93 -3.58
CA PRO A 98 7.14 -7.32 -3.50
C PRO A 98 5.63 -7.48 -3.75
N GLN A 99 4.82 -6.42 -3.69
CA GLN A 99 3.40 -6.45 -4.06
C GLN A 99 3.17 -6.79 -5.54
N LEU A 100 4.17 -6.70 -6.39
CA LEU A 100 4.11 -7.21 -7.78
C LEU A 100 3.67 -8.69 -7.81
N ILE A 101 4.06 -9.48 -6.80
CA ILE A 101 3.62 -10.87 -6.64
C ILE A 101 2.11 -10.93 -6.34
N ASN A 102 1.59 -10.03 -5.48
CA ASN A 102 0.15 -9.96 -5.21
C ASN A 102 -0.63 -9.56 -6.47
N ILE A 103 -0.06 -8.66 -7.29
CA ILE A 103 -0.69 -8.29 -8.57
C ILE A 103 -0.76 -9.50 -9.51
N LEU A 104 0.33 -10.24 -9.67
CA LEU A 104 0.33 -11.46 -10.50
C LEU A 104 -0.68 -12.51 -10.01
N LYS A 105 -0.78 -12.72 -8.71
CA LYS A 105 -1.77 -13.61 -8.11
C LYS A 105 -3.23 -13.13 -8.31
N GLY A 106 -3.45 -11.87 -8.69
CA GLY A 106 -4.77 -11.30 -8.85
C GLY A 106 -5.41 -10.80 -7.56
N GLU A 107 -4.64 -10.70 -6.49
CA GLU A 107 -5.05 -10.15 -5.20
C GLU A 107 -5.05 -8.62 -5.21
N MET A 108 -4.16 -8.01 -6.02
CA MET A 108 -3.99 -6.57 -6.16
C MET A 108 -3.96 -6.12 -7.64
N SER A 109 -3.93 -4.82 -7.84
CA SER A 109 -3.71 -4.08 -9.07
C SER A 109 -2.64 -3.00 -8.83
N PHE A 110 -2.04 -2.43 -9.87
CA PHE A 110 -1.21 -1.22 -9.69
C PHE A 110 -2.01 -0.06 -9.11
N ILE A 111 -3.23 0.16 -9.63
CA ILE A 111 -4.08 1.29 -9.27
C ILE A 111 -5.42 0.80 -8.71
N GLY A 112 -5.76 1.29 -7.51
CA GLY A 112 -6.99 0.94 -6.80
C GLY A 112 -7.01 1.50 -5.38
N PRO A 113 -8.10 1.29 -4.62
CA PRO A 113 -8.16 1.60 -3.20
C PRO A 113 -7.03 0.93 -2.41
N ARG A 114 -6.42 1.65 -1.45
CA ARG A 114 -5.37 1.04 -0.63
C ARG A 114 -5.94 -0.07 0.26
N PRO A 115 -5.36 -1.29 0.30
CA PRO A 115 -5.89 -2.38 1.11
C PRO A 115 -5.79 -2.07 2.61
N THR A 116 -6.91 -2.21 3.34
CA THR A 116 -7.00 -2.00 4.78
C THR A 116 -6.62 -3.25 5.54
N LEU A 117 -6.26 -3.10 6.82
CA LEU A 117 -6.15 -4.22 7.75
C LEU A 117 -7.53 -4.86 7.95
N THR A 118 -7.55 -6.11 8.36
CA THR A 118 -8.79 -6.83 8.65
C THR A 118 -9.55 -6.30 9.87
N TYR A 119 -8.84 -5.57 10.74
CA TYR A 119 -9.34 -5.04 12.03
C TYR A 119 -9.18 -3.52 12.18
N HIS A 120 -8.65 -2.84 11.17
CA HIS A 120 -8.37 -1.40 11.28
C HIS A 120 -8.41 -0.71 9.91
N PRO A 121 -9.02 0.44 9.79
CA PRO A 121 -9.70 1.23 10.83
C PRO A 121 -11.04 0.67 11.27
N LEU A 122 -11.69 -0.14 10.43
CA LEU A 122 -12.96 -0.82 10.65
C LEU A 122 -12.81 -2.31 10.30
N LYS A 123 -13.54 -3.18 10.99
CA LYS A 123 -13.78 -4.55 10.54
C LYS A 123 -14.71 -4.54 9.34
N LEU A 124 -14.72 -5.64 8.56
CA LEU A 124 -15.49 -5.68 7.31
C LEU A 124 -16.99 -5.43 7.54
N GLU A 125 -17.55 -5.96 8.64
CA GLU A 125 -18.95 -5.84 9.03
C GLU A 125 -19.35 -4.43 9.49
N GLU A 126 -18.40 -3.58 9.79
CA GLU A 126 -18.61 -2.20 10.26
C GLU A 126 -18.69 -1.17 9.12
N TYR A 127 -18.38 -1.60 7.89
CA TYR A 127 -18.50 -0.74 6.72
C TYR A 127 -19.97 -0.57 6.30
N THR A 128 -20.38 0.66 6.01
CA THR A 128 -21.69 0.93 5.39
C THR A 128 -21.73 0.39 3.95
N ASP A 129 -22.93 0.19 3.40
CA ASP A 129 -23.10 -0.24 2.00
C ASP A 129 -22.38 0.67 1.01
N GLU A 130 -22.38 1.97 1.26
CA GLU A 130 -21.67 2.95 0.43
C GLU A 130 -20.15 2.73 0.50
N GLN A 131 -19.62 2.57 1.70
CA GLN A 131 -18.20 2.32 1.93
C GLN A 131 -17.76 0.95 1.37
N MET A 132 -18.63 -0.04 1.38
CA MET A 132 -18.38 -1.38 0.81
C MET A 132 -18.10 -1.34 -0.69
N LYS A 133 -18.53 -0.29 -1.40
CA LYS A 133 -18.22 -0.12 -2.83
C LYS A 133 -16.72 -0.14 -3.12
N ARG A 134 -15.86 0.30 -2.18
CA ARG A 134 -14.42 0.28 -2.33
C ARG A 134 -13.83 -1.11 -2.59
N PHE A 135 -14.52 -2.16 -2.14
CA PHE A 135 -14.11 -3.55 -2.33
C PHE A 135 -14.62 -4.17 -3.65
N LYS A 136 -15.36 -3.43 -4.50
CA LYS A 136 -15.82 -3.92 -5.82
C LYS A 136 -14.72 -3.94 -6.90
N VAL A 137 -13.51 -3.50 -6.54
CA VAL A 137 -12.31 -3.58 -7.37
C VAL A 137 -11.15 -4.13 -6.57
N ARG A 138 -10.10 -4.61 -7.26
CA ARG A 138 -8.86 -5.00 -6.59
C ARG A 138 -8.21 -3.82 -5.91
N PRO A 139 -7.67 -3.98 -4.69
CA PRO A 139 -6.90 -2.93 -4.06
C PRO A 139 -5.62 -2.62 -4.87
N GLY A 140 -5.14 -1.38 -4.76
CA GLY A 140 -3.99 -0.90 -5.50
C GLY A 140 -2.75 -0.65 -4.66
N VAL A 141 -1.59 -0.69 -5.30
CA VAL A 141 -0.32 -0.17 -4.75
C VAL A 141 -0.44 1.35 -4.62
N THR A 142 -0.98 2.02 -5.64
CA THR A 142 -1.37 3.42 -5.62
C THR A 142 -2.86 3.60 -5.93
N GLY A 143 -3.41 4.79 -5.71
CA GLY A 143 -4.82 5.07 -5.95
C GLY A 143 -5.20 6.53 -5.71
N LEU A 144 -6.47 6.83 -5.90
CA LEU A 144 -6.98 8.21 -5.85
C LEU A 144 -6.76 8.87 -4.47
N ALA A 145 -6.97 8.14 -3.38
CA ALA A 145 -6.71 8.63 -2.02
C ALA A 145 -5.21 8.90 -1.80
N GLN A 146 -4.32 8.02 -2.29
CA GLN A 146 -2.88 8.17 -2.11
C GLN A 146 -2.34 9.41 -2.83
N ILE A 147 -2.85 9.74 -4.03
CA ILE A 147 -2.42 10.95 -4.75
C ILE A 147 -3.02 12.24 -4.20
N ASN A 148 -4.11 12.18 -3.41
CA ASN A 148 -4.80 13.36 -2.86
C ASN A 148 -4.53 13.62 -1.37
N GLY A 149 -3.54 12.98 -0.75
CA GLY A 149 -3.15 13.29 0.64
C GLY A 149 -2.57 12.12 1.43
N ARG A 150 -2.61 10.88 0.89
CA ARG A 150 -2.05 9.69 1.57
C ARG A 150 -2.53 9.58 3.04
N LYS A 151 -1.61 9.87 3.97
CA LYS A 151 -1.79 9.77 5.42
C LYS A 151 -2.15 11.10 6.09
N ASP A 152 -2.18 12.19 5.31
CA ASP A 152 -2.49 13.53 5.79
C ASP A 152 -4.00 13.85 5.78
N ILE A 153 -4.82 12.91 5.27
CA ILE A 153 -6.29 13.04 5.25
C ILE A 153 -6.92 12.00 6.17
N SER A 154 -8.09 12.37 6.73
CA SER A 154 -8.87 11.49 7.58
C SER A 154 -9.28 10.21 6.86
N TRP A 155 -9.59 9.18 7.64
CA TRP A 155 -10.08 7.91 7.11
C TRP A 155 -11.35 8.09 6.25
N ASP A 156 -12.30 8.90 6.70
CA ASP A 156 -13.55 9.15 5.97
C ASP A 156 -13.29 9.76 4.60
N LYS A 157 -12.38 10.74 4.52
CA LYS A 157 -11.98 11.32 3.24
C LYS A 157 -11.30 10.29 2.32
N ARG A 158 -10.50 9.36 2.88
CA ARG A 158 -9.90 8.27 2.09
C ARG A 158 -10.97 7.39 1.48
N ILE A 159 -11.99 7.00 2.26
CA ILE A 159 -13.10 6.18 1.77
C ILE A 159 -13.85 6.91 0.64
N ILE A 160 -14.13 8.20 0.79
CA ILE A 160 -14.80 8.99 -0.26
C ILE A 160 -13.99 8.94 -1.56
N TYR A 161 -12.67 9.12 -1.51
CA TYR A 161 -11.82 8.99 -2.70
C TYR A 161 -11.81 7.57 -3.27
N ASP A 162 -11.84 6.55 -2.41
CA ASP A 162 -11.83 5.15 -2.84
C ASP A 162 -13.15 4.79 -3.54
N VAL A 163 -14.29 5.24 -3.01
CA VAL A 163 -15.62 5.05 -3.63
C VAL A 163 -15.70 5.81 -4.95
N ASN A 164 -15.27 7.07 -4.96
CA ASN A 164 -15.22 7.89 -6.18
C ASN A 164 -14.37 7.21 -7.28
N TYR A 165 -13.22 6.63 -6.92
CA TYR A 165 -12.41 5.87 -7.87
C TYR A 165 -13.19 4.68 -8.48
N VAL A 166 -13.92 3.93 -7.65
CA VAL A 166 -14.67 2.75 -8.11
C VAL A 166 -15.80 3.15 -9.07
N GLU A 167 -16.51 4.23 -8.76
CA GLU A 167 -17.63 4.73 -9.57
C GLU A 167 -17.18 5.34 -10.91
N ASN A 168 -16.00 5.99 -10.92
CA ASN A 168 -15.44 6.64 -12.10
C ASN A 168 -14.29 5.87 -12.76
N LEU A 169 -14.22 4.56 -12.52
CA LEU A 169 -13.14 3.69 -13.01
C LEU A 169 -13.00 3.79 -14.54
N SER A 170 -11.91 4.35 -15.01
CA SER A 170 -11.60 4.54 -16.43
C SER A 170 -10.09 4.51 -16.67
N PHE A 171 -9.69 4.26 -17.92
CA PHE A 171 -8.29 4.33 -18.34
C PHE A 171 -7.68 5.72 -18.07
N MET A 172 -8.43 6.79 -18.35
CA MET A 172 -7.95 8.15 -18.16
C MET A 172 -7.71 8.48 -16.68
N LEU A 173 -8.59 7.99 -15.78
CA LEU A 173 -8.42 8.16 -14.33
C LEU A 173 -7.18 7.39 -13.85
N ASP A 174 -6.99 6.15 -14.30
CA ASP A 174 -5.81 5.35 -13.97
C ASP A 174 -4.52 6.02 -14.46
N LEU A 175 -4.50 6.52 -15.68
CA LEU A 175 -3.36 7.25 -16.24
C LEU A 175 -3.03 8.50 -15.41
N LYS A 176 -4.04 9.29 -15.05
CA LYS A 176 -3.87 10.46 -14.18
C LYS A 176 -3.28 10.09 -12.82
N ILE A 177 -3.76 8.99 -12.21
CA ILE A 177 -3.25 8.51 -10.92
C ILE A 177 -1.79 8.07 -11.07
N LEU A 178 -1.46 7.33 -12.12
CA LEU A 178 -0.10 6.86 -12.39
C LEU A 178 0.89 8.02 -12.52
N LEU A 179 0.58 9.01 -13.38
CA LEU A 179 1.44 10.18 -13.57
C LEU A 179 1.66 10.95 -12.28
N LYS A 180 0.61 11.20 -11.50
CA LYS A 180 0.73 11.87 -10.19
C LYS A 180 1.51 11.04 -9.18
N THR A 181 1.42 9.71 -9.24
CA THR A 181 2.20 8.82 -8.36
C THR A 181 3.69 8.92 -8.66
N ILE A 182 4.07 8.91 -9.94
CA ILE A 182 5.47 9.07 -10.37
C ILE A 182 6.06 10.36 -9.80
N VAL A 183 5.37 11.49 -9.99
CA VAL A 183 5.80 12.79 -9.44
C VAL A 183 5.96 12.74 -7.92
N LYS A 184 5.06 12.07 -7.20
CA LYS A 184 5.13 11.96 -5.73
C LYS A 184 6.28 11.07 -5.24
N VAL A 185 6.59 9.99 -5.94
CA VAL A 185 7.72 9.11 -5.62
C VAL A 185 9.04 9.87 -5.77
N PHE A 186 9.21 10.64 -6.84
CA PHE A 186 10.41 11.46 -7.03
C PHE A 186 10.59 12.57 -5.98
N LYS A 187 9.50 13.08 -5.38
CA LYS A 187 9.57 14.07 -4.28
C LYS A 187 9.99 13.47 -2.93
N MET A 188 10.24 12.17 -2.84
CA MET A 188 10.72 11.45 -1.63
C MET A 188 10.01 11.89 -0.34
N SER A 189 8.70 12.09 -0.36
CA SER A 189 7.97 12.46 0.84
C SER A 189 7.89 11.31 1.82
N ASP A 190 8.37 11.51 3.05
CA ASP A 190 8.31 10.54 4.13
C ASP A 190 6.89 9.97 4.30
N ASN A 191 6.83 8.66 4.48
CA ASN A 191 5.58 7.90 4.62
C ASN A 191 5.08 7.92 6.07
N VAL A 192 4.88 9.12 6.65
CA VAL A 192 4.52 9.37 8.05
C VAL A 192 3.04 9.68 8.21
N ASN A 193 2.41 9.23 9.30
CA ASN A 193 1.03 9.58 9.65
C ASN A 193 1.01 10.92 10.40
N THR A 194 0.68 12.02 9.72
CA THR A 194 0.58 13.34 10.33
C THR A 194 -0.80 13.60 10.91
N TYR A 195 -1.87 13.22 10.22
CA TYR A 195 -3.25 13.51 10.67
C TYR A 195 -3.68 12.73 11.92
N GLU A 196 -3.32 11.43 12.01
CA GLU A 196 -3.74 10.58 13.13
C GLU A 196 -2.97 10.86 14.43
N THR A 197 -1.82 11.54 14.33
CA THR A 197 -1.05 11.99 15.49
C THR A 197 -1.70 13.24 16.12
N ALA A 198 -2.23 14.15 15.31
CA ALA A 198 -2.88 15.37 15.78
C ALA A 198 -4.19 15.09 16.53
N THR A 199 -4.95 14.06 16.15
CA THR A 199 -6.22 13.70 16.82
C THR A 199 -6.05 12.92 18.12
N LYS A 200 -4.88 12.27 18.35
CA LYS A 200 -4.59 11.55 19.61
C LYS A 200 -4.00 12.44 20.72
N THR A 201 -3.43 13.60 20.38
CA THR A 201 -2.92 14.57 21.36
C THR A 201 -4.02 15.44 21.96
N ASN A 202 -5.24 15.40 21.44
CA ASN A 202 -6.38 16.19 21.87
C ASN A 202 -7.50 15.35 22.54
N LYS A 203 -7.16 14.17 23.07
CA LYS A 203 -8.04 13.34 23.93
C LYS A 203 -7.23 12.95 25.20
#